data_51f9deab6e13d41958ae6e9bf5a53c81
#
_entry.id   51f9deab6e13d41958ae6e9bf5a53c81
#
_cell.length_a   1.000
_cell.length_b   1.000
_cell.length_c   1.000
_cell.angle_alpha   90.00
_cell.angle_beta   90.00
_cell.angle_gamma   90.00
#
_symmetry.space_group_name_H-M   'P 1'
#
loop_
_entity.id
_entity.type
_entity.pdbx_description
1 polymer ?
#
loop_
_entity_poly.entity_id
_entity_poly.type
_entity_poly.pdbx_seq_one_letter_code
_entity_poly.pdbx_strand_id
1 'polypeptide(L)'
;NVLEKYPNRKREDGRYYVIDFTFEEIKTLVVTERFDSETGLQIYPNRFPKGTSSFRLHSLQDEIELIQGLNKSTGKNIGIYPEIKKPEFHHENGKDISKIVLNILSDYGYKTKNDKCIVQSFDAIELERIRKELKSQLFLVQLMEFSEQKNLLEFYASYADGIGPWYKHLISSKTADGFLFTPLIKEAHKLELVVHPYTFREDQLDEFDSFEQMIDVIIHQAGADGGFTDFPDRMREILQAKL
;
A
#
# COMPACT_ATOMS: atom_id res chain seq x y z
N ASN A 1 16.96 5.80 -14.52
CA ASN A 1 17.79 5.69 -15.77
C ASN A 1 17.12 4.90 -16.89
N VAL A 2 15.77 4.69 -16.84
CA VAL A 2 15.06 3.92 -17.89
C VAL A 2 15.14 4.60 -19.26
N LEU A 3 15.00 5.94 -19.30
CA LEU A 3 15.10 6.70 -20.55
C LEU A 3 16.48 6.55 -21.22
N GLU A 4 17.53 6.50 -20.43
CA GLU A 4 18.91 6.34 -20.92
C GLU A 4 19.15 4.93 -21.50
N LYS A 5 18.69 3.90 -20.77
CA LYS A 5 18.92 2.49 -21.16
C LYS A 5 17.98 1.99 -22.25
N TYR A 6 16.74 2.47 -22.25
CA TYR A 6 15.67 1.93 -23.10
C TYR A 6 14.86 3.05 -23.77
N PRO A 7 15.49 3.99 -24.53
CA PRO A 7 14.80 5.15 -25.09
C PRO A 7 13.64 4.76 -26.03
N ASN A 8 13.74 3.62 -26.69
CA ASN A 8 12.75 3.14 -27.66
C ASN A 8 11.61 2.33 -27.05
N ARG A 9 11.58 2.14 -25.71
CA ARG A 9 10.50 1.43 -24.98
C ARG A 9 9.43 2.38 -24.44
N LYS A 10 9.57 3.67 -24.73
CA LYS A 10 8.58 4.69 -24.37
C LYS A 10 7.34 4.52 -25.24
N ARG A 11 6.15 4.38 -24.62
CA ARG A 11 4.89 4.30 -25.37
C ARG A 11 4.47 5.68 -25.92
N GLU A 12 3.45 5.73 -26.76
CA GLU A 12 2.95 6.96 -27.40
C GLU A 12 2.48 8.01 -26.38
N ASP A 13 1.98 7.58 -25.21
CA ASP A 13 1.61 8.46 -24.09
C ASP A 13 2.80 9.07 -23.33
N GLY A 14 4.00 8.79 -23.77
CA GLY A 14 5.23 9.31 -23.18
C GLY A 14 5.73 8.57 -21.94
N ARG A 15 5.13 7.42 -21.56
CA ARG A 15 5.46 6.65 -20.34
C ARG A 15 6.19 5.36 -20.64
N TYR A 16 6.79 4.81 -19.59
CA TYR A 16 7.38 3.46 -19.55
C TYR A 16 6.54 2.58 -18.66
N TYR A 17 6.25 1.37 -19.09
CA TYR A 17 5.44 0.41 -18.36
C TYR A 17 6.26 -0.84 -18.06
N VAL A 18 6.21 -1.31 -16.81
CA VAL A 18 6.93 -2.50 -16.37
C VAL A 18 6.62 -3.72 -17.21
N ILE A 19 5.38 -3.85 -17.68
CA ILE A 19 4.90 -4.96 -18.49
C ILE A 19 5.62 -5.09 -19.86
N ASP A 20 6.26 -4.01 -20.33
CA ASP A 20 6.99 -3.98 -21.61
C ASP A 20 8.44 -4.49 -21.49
N PHE A 21 8.87 -4.85 -20.29
CA PHE A 21 10.24 -5.27 -19.99
C PHE A 21 10.30 -6.69 -19.49
N THR A 22 11.40 -7.37 -19.80
CA THR A 22 11.76 -8.62 -19.11
C THR A 22 12.27 -8.30 -17.70
N PHE A 23 12.23 -9.30 -16.82
CA PHE A 23 12.74 -9.12 -15.45
C PHE A 23 14.25 -8.82 -15.45
N GLU A 24 15.02 -9.41 -16.35
CA GLU A 24 16.46 -9.13 -16.49
C GLU A 24 16.71 -7.66 -16.88
N GLU A 25 15.92 -7.09 -17.77
CA GLU A 25 16.00 -5.68 -18.11
C GLU A 25 15.65 -4.80 -16.89
N ILE A 26 14.58 -5.12 -16.15
CA ILE A 26 14.15 -4.38 -14.96
C ILE A 26 15.22 -4.38 -13.87
N LYS A 27 15.87 -5.50 -13.59
CA LYS A 27 16.97 -5.60 -12.61
C LYS A 27 18.16 -4.67 -12.92
N THR A 28 18.30 -4.22 -14.17
CA THR A 28 19.37 -3.26 -14.52
C THR A 28 19.02 -1.81 -14.17
N LEU A 29 17.76 -1.51 -13.85
CA LEU A 29 17.30 -0.17 -13.53
C LEU A 29 17.70 0.22 -12.11
N VAL A 30 18.15 1.46 -11.96
CA VAL A 30 18.50 2.03 -10.65
C VAL A 30 17.28 2.73 -10.07
N VAL A 31 16.95 2.42 -8.83
CA VAL A 31 15.91 3.11 -8.06
C VAL A 31 16.52 4.35 -7.41
N THR A 32 15.80 5.46 -7.46
CA THR A 32 16.20 6.72 -6.83
C THR A 32 15.01 7.35 -6.12
N GLU A 33 15.25 8.34 -5.28
CA GLU A 33 14.18 9.11 -4.65
C GLU A 33 13.32 9.80 -5.71
N ARG A 34 12.03 9.96 -5.39
CA ARG A 34 11.05 10.55 -6.29
C ARG A 34 11.39 12.00 -6.61
N PHE A 35 11.33 12.35 -7.86
CA PHE A 35 11.61 13.70 -8.34
C PHE A 35 10.55 14.13 -9.38
N ASP A 36 10.38 15.42 -9.48
CA ASP A 36 9.58 16.04 -10.52
C ASP A 36 10.30 15.92 -11.87
N SER A 37 9.60 15.41 -12.88
CA SER A 37 10.20 15.12 -14.19
C SER A 37 10.52 16.37 -15.02
N GLU A 38 9.86 17.50 -14.75
CA GLU A 38 10.04 18.75 -15.47
C GLU A 38 11.17 19.59 -14.87
N THR A 39 11.15 19.74 -13.55
CA THR A 39 12.13 20.56 -12.83
C THR A 39 13.38 19.78 -12.43
N GLY A 40 13.30 18.45 -12.36
CA GLY A 40 14.35 17.59 -11.83
C GLY A 40 14.54 17.69 -10.31
N LEU A 41 13.72 18.44 -9.59
CA LEU A 41 13.82 18.61 -8.15
C LEU A 41 13.24 17.39 -7.42
N GLN A 42 13.86 17.04 -6.28
CA GLN A 42 13.37 15.99 -5.38
C GLN A 42 12.03 16.41 -4.75
N ILE A 43 11.04 15.52 -4.75
CA ILE A 43 9.72 15.82 -4.18
C ILE A 43 9.79 15.83 -2.65
N TYR A 44 10.61 14.94 -2.08
CA TYR A 44 10.86 14.84 -0.64
C TYR A 44 12.34 15.17 -0.37
N PRO A 45 12.70 16.46 -0.16
CA PRO A 45 14.10 16.88 -0.13
C PRO A 45 14.91 16.33 1.03
N ASN A 46 14.24 15.94 2.13
CA ASN A 46 14.89 15.39 3.33
C ASN A 46 15.04 13.86 3.31
N ARG A 47 14.54 13.18 2.26
CA ARG A 47 14.71 11.74 2.08
C ARG A 47 16.03 11.43 1.37
N PHE A 48 16.26 10.14 1.11
CA PHE A 48 17.48 9.69 0.45
C PHE A 48 17.73 10.46 -0.86
N PRO A 49 18.96 11.00 -1.08
CA PRO A 49 19.23 11.91 -2.19
C PRO A 49 19.05 11.23 -3.57
N LYS A 50 18.46 11.99 -4.50
CA LYS A 50 18.30 11.58 -5.89
C LYS A 50 19.64 11.27 -6.55
N GLY A 51 19.71 10.14 -7.26
CA GLY A 51 20.85 9.77 -8.10
C GLY A 51 22.03 9.14 -7.36
N THR A 52 21.96 8.98 -6.03
CA THR A 52 23.06 8.38 -5.24
C THR A 52 22.81 6.93 -4.85
N SER A 53 21.62 6.38 -5.17
CA SER A 53 21.24 5.01 -4.84
C SER A 53 21.96 3.96 -5.69
N SER A 54 22.31 2.85 -5.05
CA SER A 54 22.68 1.58 -5.70
C SER A 54 21.55 0.55 -5.72
N PHE A 55 20.37 0.90 -5.22
CA PHE A 55 19.21 0.01 -5.15
C PHE A 55 18.71 -0.35 -6.55
N ARG A 56 18.16 -1.57 -6.65
CA ARG A 56 17.59 -2.12 -7.87
C ARG A 56 16.14 -2.52 -7.62
N LEU A 57 15.38 -2.65 -8.71
CA LEU A 57 14.07 -3.28 -8.65
C LEU A 57 14.21 -4.78 -8.42
N HIS A 58 13.32 -5.34 -7.61
CA HIS A 58 13.26 -6.76 -7.25
C HIS A 58 11.87 -7.32 -7.58
N SER A 59 11.76 -8.65 -7.59
CA SER A 59 10.50 -9.34 -7.77
C SER A 59 9.75 -9.47 -6.42
N LEU A 60 8.47 -9.84 -6.50
CA LEU A 60 7.70 -10.21 -5.31
C LEU A 60 8.33 -11.43 -4.58
N GLN A 61 8.88 -12.39 -5.33
CA GLN A 61 9.58 -13.53 -4.75
C GLN A 61 10.81 -13.10 -3.95
N ASP A 62 11.66 -12.23 -4.52
CA ASP A 62 12.85 -11.72 -3.83
C ASP A 62 12.48 -11.04 -2.50
N GLU A 63 11.39 -10.27 -2.49
CA GLU A 63 10.90 -9.60 -1.29
C GLU A 63 10.35 -10.57 -0.25
N ILE A 64 9.58 -11.56 -0.66
CA ILE A 64 9.07 -12.61 0.22
C ILE A 64 10.23 -13.39 0.85
N GLU A 65 11.21 -13.79 0.04
CA GLU A 65 12.39 -14.53 0.51
C GLU A 65 13.20 -13.72 1.51
N LEU A 66 13.40 -12.43 1.26
CA LEU A 66 14.06 -11.51 2.19
C LEU A 66 13.32 -11.45 3.53
N ILE A 67 12.00 -11.22 3.52
CA ILE A 67 11.21 -11.10 4.75
C ILE A 67 11.15 -12.43 5.51
N GLN A 68 10.93 -13.56 4.83
CA GLN A 68 10.94 -14.87 5.47
C GLN A 68 12.32 -15.22 6.04
N GLY A 69 13.39 -14.88 5.32
CA GLY A 69 14.76 -15.04 5.78
C GLY A 69 15.08 -14.20 7.03
N LEU A 70 14.68 -12.93 7.03
CA LEU A 70 14.79 -12.04 8.19
C LEU A 70 13.95 -12.52 9.38
N ASN A 71 12.74 -12.99 9.15
CA ASN A 71 11.92 -13.58 10.20
C ASN A 71 12.63 -14.77 10.86
N LYS A 72 13.19 -15.67 10.07
CA LYS A 72 13.94 -16.84 10.58
C LYS A 72 15.18 -16.42 11.38
N SER A 73 15.96 -15.47 10.87
CA SER A 73 17.21 -15.06 11.51
C SER A 73 17.00 -14.21 12.77
N THR A 74 15.90 -13.47 12.87
CA THR A 74 15.62 -12.58 14.00
C THR A 74 14.58 -13.13 14.98
N GLY A 75 13.99 -14.29 14.70
CA GLY A 75 12.92 -14.87 15.52
C GLY A 75 11.61 -14.06 15.46
N LYS A 76 11.43 -13.21 14.44
CA LYS A 76 10.22 -12.41 14.24
C LYS A 76 9.23 -13.11 13.32
N ASN A 77 8.01 -12.60 13.27
CA ASN A 77 6.95 -13.04 12.37
C ASN A 77 6.28 -11.81 11.72
N ILE A 78 7.06 -11.12 10.89
CA ILE A 78 6.58 -9.95 10.13
C ILE A 78 5.86 -10.45 8.88
N GLY A 79 4.68 -9.88 8.60
CA GLY A 79 3.89 -10.19 7.42
C GLY A 79 4.27 -9.37 6.19
N ILE A 80 3.57 -9.64 5.11
CA ILE A 80 3.65 -8.88 3.86
C ILE A 80 2.28 -8.28 3.53
N TYR A 81 2.28 -7.18 2.77
CA TYR A 81 1.05 -6.48 2.41
C TYR A 81 1.11 -6.01 0.95
N PRO A 82 1.09 -6.94 -0.04
CA PRO A 82 1.19 -6.60 -1.45
C PRO A 82 -0.06 -5.86 -1.97
N GLU A 83 0.17 -4.89 -2.84
CA GLU A 83 -0.87 -4.17 -3.57
C GLU A 83 -0.89 -4.60 -5.04
N ILE A 84 -2.07 -4.99 -5.52
CA ILE A 84 -2.32 -5.23 -6.95
C ILE A 84 -2.75 -3.93 -7.60
N LYS A 85 -1.84 -3.34 -8.39
CA LYS A 85 -2.07 -2.06 -9.08
C LYS A 85 -2.57 -2.25 -10.50
N LYS A 86 -3.63 -1.49 -10.87
CA LYS A 86 -4.16 -1.41 -12.23
C LYS A 86 -4.37 -2.79 -12.89
N PRO A 87 -5.13 -3.72 -12.25
CA PRO A 87 -5.37 -5.05 -12.81
C PRO A 87 -6.03 -5.00 -14.19
N GLU A 88 -6.97 -4.09 -14.44
CA GLU A 88 -7.59 -3.88 -15.74
C GLU A 88 -6.55 -3.63 -16.84
N PHE A 89 -5.61 -2.71 -16.62
CA PHE A 89 -4.50 -2.45 -17.56
C PHE A 89 -3.70 -3.72 -17.86
N HIS A 90 -3.43 -4.55 -16.86
CA HIS A 90 -2.71 -5.81 -17.07
C HIS A 90 -3.54 -6.81 -17.88
N HIS A 91 -4.85 -6.91 -17.63
CA HIS A 91 -5.75 -7.76 -18.41
C HIS A 91 -5.81 -7.33 -19.88
N GLU A 92 -5.94 -6.03 -20.16
CA GLU A 92 -5.91 -5.47 -21.52
C GLU A 92 -4.60 -5.80 -22.27
N ASN A 93 -3.50 -5.94 -21.52
CA ASN A 93 -2.19 -6.35 -22.05
C ASN A 93 -1.94 -7.86 -21.95
N GLY A 94 -2.99 -8.68 -21.78
CA GLY A 94 -2.93 -10.14 -21.81
C GLY A 94 -2.29 -10.79 -20.58
N LYS A 95 -2.26 -10.11 -19.42
CA LYS A 95 -1.68 -10.61 -18.17
C LYS A 95 -2.71 -10.57 -17.04
N ASP A 96 -2.99 -11.73 -16.46
CA ASP A 96 -3.78 -11.82 -15.23
C ASP A 96 -2.86 -11.66 -14.01
N ILE A 97 -2.60 -10.39 -13.64
CA ILE A 97 -1.67 -10.07 -12.55
C ILE A 97 -2.13 -10.65 -11.22
N SER A 98 -3.43 -10.65 -10.95
CA SER A 98 -3.98 -11.18 -9.70
C SER A 98 -3.75 -12.67 -9.57
N LYS A 99 -4.00 -13.42 -10.62
CA LYS A 99 -3.75 -14.87 -10.64
C LYS A 99 -2.25 -15.17 -10.49
N ILE A 100 -1.39 -14.38 -11.14
CA ILE A 100 0.07 -14.52 -11.01
C ILE A 100 0.49 -14.27 -9.55
N VAL A 101 0.04 -13.16 -8.94
CA VAL A 101 0.36 -12.83 -7.54
C VAL A 101 -0.14 -13.89 -6.59
N LEU A 102 -1.40 -14.34 -6.70
CA LEU A 102 -1.97 -15.37 -5.83
C LEU A 102 -1.23 -16.70 -5.93
N ASN A 103 -0.78 -17.10 -7.12
CA ASN A 103 0.04 -18.29 -7.30
C ASN A 103 1.39 -18.16 -6.57
N ILE A 104 2.09 -17.04 -6.75
CA ILE A 104 3.34 -16.77 -6.04
C ILE A 104 3.11 -16.84 -4.53
N LEU A 105 2.11 -16.12 -4.01
CA LEU A 105 1.80 -16.15 -2.57
C LEU A 105 1.53 -17.58 -2.06
N SER A 106 0.77 -18.37 -2.82
CA SER A 106 0.48 -19.77 -2.49
C SER A 106 1.73 -20.65 -2.46
N ASP A 107 2.66 -20.45 -3.40
CA ASP A 107 3.92 -21.20 -3.48
C ASP A 107 4.81 -20.94 -2.26
N TYR A 108 4.76 -19.72 -1.71
CA TYR A 108 5.48 -19.32 -0.48
C TYR A 108 4.68 -19.56 0.81
N GLY A 109 3.53 -20.24 0.74
CA GLY A 109 2.77 -20.70 1.90
C GLY A 109 1.66 -19.76 2.37
N TYR A 110 1.43 -18.61 1.72
CA TYR A 110 0.33 -17.70 2.05
C TYR A 110 -0.95 -18.13 1.33
N LYS A 111 -1.93 -18.65 2.07
CA LYS A 111 -3.17 -19.25 1.52
C LYS A 111 -4.45 -18.79 2.18
N THR A 112 -4.40 -18.41 3.45
CA THR A 112 -5.57 -18.13 4.29
C THR A 112 -5.44 -16.80 5.03
N LYS A 113 -6.52 -16.34 5.65
CA LYS A 113 -6.54 -15.16 6.52
C LYS A 113 -5.63 -15.27 7.76
N ASN A 114 -5.26 -16.49 8.15
CA ASN A 114 -4.37 -16.73 9.29
C ASN A 114 -2.90 -16.54 8.94
N ASP A 115 -2.58 -16.52 7.66
CA ASP A 115 -1.23 -16.27 7.19
C ASP A 115 -0.92 -14.77 7.25
N LYS A 116 0.33 -14.43 7.52
CA LYS A 116 0.79 -13.04 7.64
C LYS A 116 0.92 -12.36 6.26
N CYS A 117 -0.18 -12.37 5.50
CA CYS A 117 -0.27 -11.78 4.18
C CYS A 117 -1.64 -11.12 3.99
N ILE A 118 -1.64 -9.84 3.69
CA ILE A 118 -2.84 -9.07 3.35
C ILE A 118 -2.68 -8.57 1.91
N VAL A 119 -3.66 -8.82 1.06
CA VAL A 119 -3.68 -8.34 -0.33
C VAL A 119 -4.61 -7.14 -0.43
N GLN A 120 -4.17 -6.09 -1.10
CA GLN A 120 -4.96 -4.88 -1.29
C GLN A 120 -5.01 -4.42 -2.74
N SER A 121 -6.05 -3.69 -3.08
CA SER A 121 -6.20 -3.00 -4.37
C SER A 121 -7.19 -1.85 -4.26
N PHE A 122 -7.06 -0.86 -5.14
CA PHE A 122 -8.09 0.16 -5.37
C PHE A 122 -9.23 -0.36 -6.25
N ASP A 123 -9.01 -1.46 -6.99
CA ASP A 123 -9.97 -2.04 -7.91
C ASP A 123 -10.93 -2.98 -7.18
N ALA A 124 -12.17 -2.52 -6.99
CA ALA A 124 -13.20 -3.26 -6.27
C ALA A 124 -13.69 -4.49 -7.04
N ILE A 125 -13.77 -4.38 -8.37
CA ILE A 125 -14.21 -5.49 -9.24
C ILE A 125 -13.18 -6.61 -9.18
N GLU A 126 -11.90 -6.26 -9.21
CA GLU A 126 -10.83 -7.25 -9.14
C GLU A 126 -10.74 -7.91 -7.76
N LEU A 127 -10.90 -7.17 -6.66
CA LEU A 127 -10.93 -7.77 -5.33
C LEU A 127 -12.15 -8.69 -5.14
N GLU A 128 -13.30 -8.31 -5.66
CA GLU A 128 -14.48 -9.19 -5.68
C GLU A 128 -14.20 -10.45 -6.49
N ARG A 129 -13.59 -10.33 -7.67
CA ARG A 129 -13.15 -11.47 -8.51
C ARG A 129 -12.17 -12.38 -7.77
N ILE A 130 -11.17 -11.81 -7.10
CA ILE A 130 -10.19 -12.55 -6.28
C ILE A 130 -10.92 -13.39 -5.22
N ARG A 131 -11.89 -12.83 -4.52
CA ARG A 131 -12.67 -13.55 -3.51
C ARG A 131 -13.62 -14.56 -4.11
N LYS A 132 -14.45 -14.17 -5.10
CA LYS A 132 -15.59 -14.93 -5.56
C LYS A 132 -15.28 -15.92 -6.69
N GLU A 133 -14.37 -15.57 -7.61
CA GLU A 133 -14.03 -16.42 -8.75
C GLU A 133 -12.71 -17.18 -8.52
N LEU A 134 -11.64 -16.48 -8.11
CA LEU A 134 -10.36 -17.12 -7.81
C LEU A 134 -10.34 -17.83 -6.45
N LYS A 135 -11.42 -17.70 -5.65
CA LYS A 135 -11.65 -18.41 -4.37
C LYS A 135 -10.53 -18.19 -3.34
N SER A 136 -9.86 -17.05 -3.40
CA SER A 136 -8.81 -16.73 -2.43
C SER A 136 -9.37 -16.65 -1.01
N GLN A 137 -8.68 -17.28 -0.06
CA GLN A 137 -8.98 -17.22 1.37
C GLN A 137 -8.04 -16.24 2.10
N LEU A 138 -7.21 -15.49 1.40
CA LEU A 138 -6.34 -14.46 1.99
C LEU A 138 -7.15 -13.30 2.56
N PHE A 139 -6.55 -12.56 3.47
CA PHE A 139 -7.11 -11.32 3.97
C PHE A 139 -7.06 -10.25 2.87
N LEU A 140 -8.21 -9.66 2.53
CA LEU A 140 -8.35 -8.67 1.45
C LEU A 140 -8.73 -7.30 2.01
N VAL A 141 -8.06 -6.25 1.55
CA VAL A 141 -8.37 -4.86 1.91
C VAL A 141 -8.69 -4.03 0.68
N GLN A 142 -9.86 -3.40 0.69
CA GLN A 142 -10.29 -2.45 -0.33
C GLN A 142 -9.70 -1.07 -0.06
N LEU A 143 -8.81 -0.61 -0.93
CA LEU A 143 -8.29 0.77 -0.85
C LEU A 143 -9.32 1.77 -1.36
N MET A 144 -9.44 2.91 -0.67
CA MET A 144 -10.40 3.97 -0.97
C MET A 144 -9.68 5.29 -1.21
N GLU A 145 -9.80 5.83 -2.42
CA GLU A 145 -9.22 7.12 -2.81
C GLU A 145 -10.19 8.30 -2.58
N PHE A 146 -11.50 8.06 -2.72
CA PHE A 146 -12.54 9.09 -2.68
C PHE A 146 -13.49 8.91 -1.50
N SER A 147 -13.95 10.01 -0.92
CA SER A 147 -14.84 10.01 0.26
C SER A 147 -16.22 9.41 -0.03
N GLU A 148 -16.70 9.51 -1.27
CA GLU A 148 -17.99 8.98 -1.72
C GLU A 148 -18.05 7.45 -1.65
N GLN A 149 -16.90 6.78 -1.71
CA GLN A 149 -16.79 5.32 -1.62
C GLN A 149 -17.27 4.76 -0.26
N LYS A 150 -17.43 5.60 0.77
CA LYS A 150 -18.08 5.20 2.03
C LYS A 150 -19.49 4.62 1.83
N ASN A 151 -20.19 4.98 0.76
CA ASN A 151 -21.51 4.45 0.44
C ASN A 151 -21.47 3.01 -0.11
N LEU A 152 -20.27 2.46 -0.33
CA LEU A 152 -20.03 1.11 -0.85
C LEU A 152 -19.57 0.12 0.23
N LEU A 153 -19.59 0.50 1.52
CA LEU A 153 -19.07 -0.35 2.60
C LEU A 153 -19.74 -1.73 2.66
N GLU A 154 -21.07 -1.81 2.49
CA GLU A 154 -21.78 -3.09 2.44
C GLU A 154 -21.33 -3.96 1.26
N PHE A 155 -21.10 -3.33 0.11
CA PHE A 155 -20.54 -4.03 -1.05
C PHE A 155 -19.13 -4.54 -0.76
N TYR A 156 -18.25 -3.72 -0.17
CA TYR A 156 -16.91 -4.12 0.21
C TYR A 156 -16.90 -5.26 1.22
N ALA A 157 -17.77 -5.21 2.23
CA ALA A 157 -17.93 -6.28 3.22
C ALA A 157 -18.36 -7.63 2.62
N SER A 158 -18.94 -7.63 1.41
CA SER A 158 -19.32 -8.88 0.73
C SER A 158 -18.13 -9.71 0.23
N TYR A 159 -16.92 -9.13 0.16
CA TYR A 159 -15.72 -9.81 -0.33
C TYR A 159 -14.44 -9.46 0.42
N ALA A 160 -14.32 -8.26 0.97
CA ALA A 160 -13.13 -7.80 1.70
C ALA A 160 -13.26 -8.04 3.21
N ASP A 161 -12.13 -7.99 3.89
CA ASP A 161 -12.00 -8.13 5.35
C ASP A 161 -11.64 -6.78 6.00
N GLY A 162 -11.34 -5.77 5.17
CA GLY A 162 -11.02 -4.44 5.64
C GLY A 162 -11.05 -3.41 4.52
N ILE A 163 -10.92 -2.16 4.93
CA ILE A 163 -10.78 -1.00 4.05
C ILE A 163 -9.49 -0.24 4.35
N GLY A 164 -8.92 0.38 3.32
CA GLY A 164 -7.76 1.28 3.42
C GLY A 164 -8.12 2.66 2.86
N PRO A 165 -8.73 3.55 3.63
CA PRO A 165 -9.06 4.90 3.19
C PRO A 165 -7.84 5.83 3.23
N TRP A 166 -7.83 6.89 2.43
CA TRP A 166 -6.95 8.02 2.70
C TRP A 166 -7.30 8.61 4.07
N TYR A 167 -6.31 8.78 4.97
CA TYR A 167 -6.57 9.18 6.36
C TYR A 167 -7.40 10.46 6.49
N LYS A 168 -7.34 11.39 5.52
CA LYS A 168 -8.16 12.61 5.51
C LYS A 168 -9.67 12.32 5.45
N HIS A 169 -10.08 11.17 4.97
CA HIS A 169 -11.50 10.77 4.97
C HIS A 169 -12.03 10.40 6.37
N LEU A 170 -11.13 10.24 7.34
CA LEU A 170 -11.48 9.93 8.73
C LEU A 170 -11.77 11.20 9.54
N ILE A 171 -11.27 12.35 9.09
CA ILE A 171 -11.40 13.64 9.77
C ILE A 171 -12.46 14.47 9.07
N SER A 172 -13.43 14.99 9.83
CA SER A 172 -14.43 15.90 9.31
C SER A 172 -14.00 17.36 9.47
N SER A 173 -13.34 17.71 10.59
CA SER A 173 -12.77 19.04 10.82
C SER A 173 -11.78 19.05 11.99
N LYS A 174 -10.87 20.05 12.00
CA LYS A 174 -10.05 20.43 13.16
C LYS A 174 -10.71 21.64 13.84
N THR A 175 -10.86 21.60 15.17
CA THR A 175 -11.41 22.67 16.00
C THR A 175 -10.38 23.14 17.02
N ALA A 176 -10.71 24.16 17.83
CA ALA A 176 -9.85 24.59 18.94
C ALA A 176 -9.67 23.49 20.01
N ASP A 177 -10.66 22.60 20.15
CA ASP A 177 -10.68 21.54 21.16
C ASP A 177 -10.15 20.19 20.64
N GLY A 178 -9.74 20.10 19.36
CA GLY A 178 -9.19 18.88 18.75
C GLY A 178 -9.82 18.53 17.39
N PHE A 179 -9.90 17.24 17.11
CA PHE A 179 -10.38 16.72 15.83
C PHE A 179 -11.78 16.14 15.93
N LEU A 180 -12.61 16.39 14.94
CA LEU A 180 -13.89 15.74 14.74
C LEU A 180 -13.76 14.69 13.63
N PHE A 181 -14.37 13.54 13.84
CA PHE A 181 -14.23 12.39 12.94
C PHE A 181 -15.49 12.17 12.10
N THR A 182 -15.29 11.62 10.93
CA THR A 182 -16.38 11.08 10.12
C THR A 182 -16.86 9.76 10.73
N PRO A 183 -18.06 9.27 10.39
CA PRO A 183 -18.54 8.00 10.91
C PRO A 183 -17.87 6.76 10.27
N LEU A 184 -16.96 6.94 9.29
CA LEU A 184 -16.44 5.89 8.43
C LEU A 184 -15.92 4.67 9.18
N ILE A 185 -15.05 4.86 10.21
CA ILE A 185 -14.51 3.74 11.00
C ILE A 185 -15.62 2.99 11.73
N LYS A 186 -16.53 3.73 12.36
CA LYS A 186 -17.64 3.16 13.10
C LYS A 186 -18.60 2.35 12.23
N GLU A 187 -18.83 2.80 11.01
CA GLU A 187 -19.65 2.10 10.02
C GLU A 187 -18.91 0.88 9.46
N ALA A 188 -17.62 0.98 9.20
CA ALA A 188 -16.79 -0.15 8.78
C ALA A 188 -16.76 -1.26 9.84
N HIS A 189 -16.51 -0.91 11.11
CA HIS A 189 -16.49 -1.87 12.23
C HIS A 189 -17.84 -2.58 12.45
N LYS A 190 -18.99 -1.91 12.20
CA LYS A 190 -20.30 -2.58 12.23
C LYS A 190 -20.45 -3.68 11.18
N LEU A 191 -19.69 -3.58 10.11
CA LEU A 191 -19.64 -4.57 9.01
C LEU A 191 -18.46 -5.54 9.17
N GLU A 192 -17.80 -5.54 10.34
CA GLU A 192 -16.63 -6.38 10.65
C GLU A 192 -15.41 -6.10 9.73
N LEU A 193 -15.35 -4.91 9.11
CA LEU A 193 -14.20 -4.47 8.31
C LEU A 193 -13.17 -3.76 9.20
N VAL A 194 -11.92 -4.22 9.18
CA VAL A 194 -10.81 -3.45 9.77
C VAL A 194 -10.49 -2.22 8.93
N VAL A 195 -9.90 -1.20 9.55
CA VAL A 195 -9.58 0.07 8.88
C VAL A 195 -8.09 0.37 8.96
N HIS A 196 -7.41 0.31 7.83
CA HIS A 196 -5.97 0.57 7.67
C HIS A 196 -5.73 1.78 6.77
N PRO A 197 -5.81 3.02 7.28
CA PRO A 197 -5.63 4.22 6.47
C PRO A 197 -4.19 4.41 5.97
N TYR A 198 -4.05 5.18 4.88
CA TYR A 198 -2.77 5.55 4.25
C TYR A 198 -2.69 7.08 4.06
N THR A 199 -1.56 7.70 3.98
CA THR A 199 -0.22 7.26 4.35
C THR A 199 0.31 8.25 5.39
N PHE A 200 0.73 7.78 6.54
CA PHE A 200 1.32 8.60 7.59
C PHE A 200 2.76 8.97 7.21
N ARG A 201 3.06 10.27 7.21
CA ARG A 201 4.38 10.80 6.84
C ARG A 201 4.85 11.84 7.83
N GLU A 202 6.02 11.61 8.42
CA GLU A 202 6.65 12.56 9.35
C GLU A 202 7.05 13.87 8.65
N ASP A 203 7.36 13.81 7.36
CA ASP A 203 7.75 14.94 6.53
C ASP A 203 6.57 15.60 5.79
N GLN A 204 5.33 15.17 6.06
CA GLN A 204 4.11 15.75 5.49
C GLN A 204 2.97 15.62 6.52
N LEU A 205 2.93 16.55 7.47
CA LEU A 205 2.01 16.49 8.62
C LEU A 205 0.63 17.09 8.33
N ASP A 206 0.52 17.89 7.26
CA ASP A 206 -0.72 18.60 6.90
C ASP A 206 -1.30 19.40 8.09
N GLU A 207 -2.46 19.01 8.65
CA GLU A 207 -3.12 19.66 9.78
C GLU A 207 -2.60 19.26 11.17
N PHE A 208 -1.66 18.34 11.25
CA PHE A 208 -1.12 17.85 12.54
C PHE A 208 0.12 18.65 12.95
N ASP A 209 0.28 18.83 14.26
CA ASP A 209 1.41 19.57 14.82
C ASP A 209 2.68 18.72 14.93
N SER A 210 2.54 17.39 14.97
CA SER A 210 3.63 16.42 14.98
C SER A 210 3.21 15.05 14.44
N PHE A 211 4.18 14.19 14.16
CA PHE A 211 3.92 12.83 13.72
C PHE A 211 3.28 11.98 14.84
N GLU A 212 3.68 12.23 16.09
CA GLU A 212 3.05 11.64 17.28
C GLU A 212 1.57 12.00 17.39
N GLN A 213 1.23 13.28 17.14
CA GLN A 213 -0.16 13.73 17.14
C GLN A 213 -0.94 13.07 16.00
N MET A 214 -0.38 13.00 14.80
CA MET A 214 -1.02 12.33 13.65
C MET A 214 -1.36 10.88 13.98
N ILE A 215 -0.41 10.13 14.54
CA ILE A 215 -0.62 8.72 14.93
C ILE A 215 -1.68 8.63 16.05
N ASP A 216 -1.58 9.47 17.07
CA ASP A 216 -2.54 9.49 18.19
C ASP A 216 -3.97 9.75 17.71
N VAL A 217 -4.14 10.78 16.89
CA VAL A 217 -5.46 11.17 16.37
C VAL A 217 -6.09 10.06 15.54
N ILE A 218 -5.31 9.46 14.62
CA ILE A 218 -5.87 8.48 13.69
C ILE A 218 -6.01 7.10 14.31
N ILE A 219 -5.01 6.64 15.07
CA ILE A 219 -5.04 5.29 15.65
C ILE A 219 -5.87 5.26 16.93
N HIS A 220 -5.61 6.16 17.88
CA HIS A 220 -6.22 6.06 19.20
C HIS A 220 -7.55 6.82 19.31
N GLN A 221 -7.65 8.03 18.76
CA GLN A 221 -8.86 8.84 18.91
C GLN A 221 -9.93 8.47 17.86
N ALA A 222 -9.56 8.32 16.56
CA ALA A 222 -10.49 7.89 15.53
C ALA A 222 -10.76 6.37 15.57
N GLY A 223 -9.82 5.57 16.10
CA GLY A 223 -9.97 4.13 16.29
C GLY A 223 -9.60 3.27 15.09
N ALA A 224 -8.65 3.71 14.26
CA ALA A 224 -8.13 2.86 13.18
C ALA A 224 -7.34 1.66 13.72
N ASP A 225 -7.45 0.51 13.05
CA ASP A 225 -6.85 -0.77 13.49
C ASP A 225 -5.37 -0.90 13.14
N GLY A 226 -4.89 -0.04 12.27
CA GLY A 226 -3.50 0.01 11.80
C GLY A 226 -3.32 1.13 10.80
N GLY A 227 -2.27 1.07 9.97
CA GLY A 227 -2.08 2.06 8.91
C GLY A 227 -0.77 1.93 8.18
N PHE A 228 -0.66 2.64 7.07
CA PHE A 228 0.53 2.68 6.23
C PHE A 228 1.37 3.92 6.52
N THR A 229 2.67 3.73 6.63
CA THR A 229 3.63 4.81 6.85
C THR A 229 4.87 4.67 5.98
N ASP A 230 5.42 5.80 5.57
CA ASP A 230 6.75 5.88 4.94
C ASP A 230 7.88 5.87 6.01
N PHE A 231 7.52 5.94 7.32
CA PHE A 231 8.44 6.03 8.47
C PHE A 231 8.14 4.92 9.50
N PRO A 232 8.34 3.63 9.15
CA PRO A 232 7.91 2.50 9.98
C PRO A 232 8.67 2.37 11.31
N ASP A 233 9.92 2.77 11.36
CA ASP A 233 10.75 2.84 12.56
C ASP A 233 10.18 3.86 13.56
N ARG A 234 9.90 5.07 13.11
CA ARG A 234 9.33 6.15 13.91
C ARG A 234 7.91 5.80 14.40
N MET A 235 7.04 5.34 13.51
CA MET A 235 5.69 4.93 13.89
C MET A 235 5.71 3.83 14.95
N ARG A 236 6.60 2.86 14.81
CA ARG A 236 6.75 1.78 15.77
C ARG A 236 7.21 2.27 17.14
N GLU A 237 8.21 3.17 17.20
CA GLU A 237 8.68 3.78 18.45
C GLU A 237 7.54 4.49 19.18
N ILE A 238 6.75 5.30 18.47
CA ILE A 238 5.63 6.06 19.04
C ILE A 238 4.55 5.12 19.60
N LEU A 239 4.17 4.09 18.84
CA LEU A 239 3.18 3.11 19.28
C LEU A 239 3.66 2.30 20.50
N GLN A 240 4.95 1.96 20.57
CA GLN A 240 5.51 1.23 21.71
C GLN A 240 5.66 2.07 22.96
N ALA A 241 5.88 3.37 22.84
CA ALA A 241 5.98 4.29 23.99
C ALA A 241 4.63 4.53 24.71
N LYS A 242 3.51 4.18 24.08
CA LYS A 242 2.15 4.33 24.61
C LYS A 242 1.52 3.03 25.15
N LEU A 243 2.23 1.90 25.02
CA LEU A 243 1.89 0.60 25.59
C LEU A 243 2.50 0.44 26.99
#